data_6e70f0b30996d42c6cca76e6246472ea
#
_entry.id   6e70f0b30996d42c6cca76e6246472ea
#
_cell.length_a   1.000
_cell.length_b   1.000
_cell.length_c   1.000
_cell.angle_alpha   90.00
_cell.angle_beta   90.00
_cell.angle_gamma   90.00
#
_symmetry.space_group_name_H-M   'P 1'
#
loop_
_entity.id
_entity.type
_entity.pdbx_description
1 polymer ?
#
loop_
_entity_poly.entity_id
_entity_poly.type
_entity_poly.pdbx_seq_one_letter_code
_entity_poly.pdbx_strand_id
1 'polypeptide(L)'
;AMGLNKENRLPLWVKPVRKISPKQVFDAMRDHYEGTPMDMTQDIGAGGHGLPYRWRPMNFEVDGKTYLNERATATQQTGFWLCGQAREGKTGILWFGMDDAATSCLTPIYCNTTAVPECMAEGNGSMLDYTDSSAFWLFNRVTNFAYLRYDMMSADIRKVVDYWENAMLENVKATDAKMAGLSTKAQKKIATEYSIDKANELFASWSRLDKYLLLKYVDGNLKSE
;
A
#
# COMPACT_ATOMS: atom_id res chain seq x y z
N ALA A 1 -25.50 2.86 -2.35
CA ALA A 1 -24.30 2.42 -1.64
C ALA A 1 -24.06 3.15 -0.31
N MET A 2 -24.89 4.09 0.08
CA MET A 2 -24.70 4.85 1.33
C MET A 2 -25.09 4.10 2.62
N GLY A 3 -25.40 2.81 2.55
CA GLY A 3 -25.68 1.98 3.73
C GLY A 3 -26.87 2.40 4.59
N LEU A 4 -27.71 3.30 4.10
CA LEU A 4 -28.81 3.90 4.84
C LEU A 4 -29.99 2.95 5.09
N ASN A 5 -30.03 1.83 4.36
CA ASN A 5 -31.04 0.79 4.56
C ASN A 5 -30.37 -0.50 5.06
N LYS A 6 -30.53 -0.78 6.35
CA LYS A 6 -29.96 -1.97 7.00
C LYS A 6 -30.60 -3.28 6.50
N GLU A 7 -31.75 -3.23 5.88
CA GLU A 7 -32.47 -4.40 5.37
C GLU A 7 -31.98 -4.82 3.96
N ASN A 8 -31.44 -3.88 3.19
CA ASN A 8 -30.91 -4.11 1.84
C ASN A 8 -29.39 -4.20 1.85
N ARG A 9 -28.86 -5.39 2.12
CA ARG A 9 -27.43 -5.65 1.93
C ARG A 9 -27.08 -5.59 0.46
N LEU A 10 -25.96 -4.98 0.14
CA LEU A 10 -25.38 -5.09 -1.19
C LEU A 10 -25.09 -6.56 -1.51
N PRO A 11 -25.20 -6.99 -2.78
CA PRO A 11 -24.84 -8.34 -3.17
C PRO A 11 -23.37 -8.62 -2.85
N LEU A 12 -23.08 -9.85 -2.40
CA LEU A 12 -21.69 -10.26 -2.12
C LEU A 12 -20.79 -10.20 -3.35
N TRP A 13 -21.37 -10.45 -4.53
CA TRP A 13 -20.68 -10.48 -5.80
C TRP A 13 -21.32 -9.48 -6.77
N VAL A 14 -20.48 -8.69 -7.41
CA VAL A 14 -20.90 -7.76 -8.45
C VAL A 14 -20.09 -8.05 -9.70
N LYS A 15 -20.79 -8.28 -10.83
CA LYS A 15 -20.12 -8.42 -12.12
C LYS A 15 -19.63 -7.06 -12.58
N PRO A 16 -18.33 -6.87 -12.79
CA PRO A 16 -17.81 -5.61 -13.27
C PRO A 16 -18.25 -5.37 -14.72
N VAL A 17 -18.48 -4.11 -15.10
CA VAL A 17 -18.84 -3.72 -16.48
C VAL A 17 -17.67 -3.87 -17.46
N ARG A 18 -16.44 -3.92 -16.95
CA ARG A 18 -15.20 -4.14 -17.72
C ARG A 18 -14.19 -4.91 -16.87
N LYS A 19 -13.17 -5.49 -17.51
CA LYS A 19 -12.06 -6.13 -16.81
C LYS A 19 -11.37 -5.12 -15.89
N ILE A 20 -11.04 -5.55 -14.67
CA ILE A 20 -10.34 -4.75 -13.67
C ILE A 20 -8.85 -5.00 -13.82
N SER A 21 -8.05 -3.93 -13.89
CA SER A 21 -6.59 -4.01 -13.94
C SER A 21 -5.99 -4.17 -12.53
N PRO A 22 -4.76 -4.69 -12.39
CA PRO A 22 -4.07 -4.72 -11.09
C PRO A 22 -3.99 -3.32 -10.45
N LYS A 23 -3.67 -2.27 -11.22
CA LYS A 23 -3.61 -0.90 -10.71
C LYS A 23 -4.94 -0.44 -10.10
N GLN A 24 -6.07 -0.79 -10.71
CA GLN A 24 -7.39 -0.47 -10.15
C GLN A 24 -7.66 -1.20 -8.83
N VAL A 25 -7.14 -2.43 -8.66
CA VAL A 25 -7.22 -3.15 -7.38
C VAL A 25 -6.33 -2.45 -6.33
N PHE A 26 -5.11 -2.06 -6.71
CA PHE A 26 -4.21 -1.33 -5.81
C PHE A 26 -4.86 -0.03 -5.32
N ASP A 27 -5.47 0.74 -6.23
CA ASP A 27 -6.12 1.99 -5.89
C ASP A 27 -7.37 1.78 -5.00
N ALA A 28 -8.15 0.72 -5.26
CA ALA A 28 -9.29 0.37 -4.41
C ALA A 28 -8.90 -0.03 -2.98
N MET A 29 -7.69 -0.60 -2.79
CA MET A 29 -7.16 -0.94 -1.46
C MET A 29 -6.72 0.30 -0.66
N ARG A 30 -6.55 1.45 -1.31
CA ARG A 30 -6.15 2.73 -0.71
C ARG A 30 -7.31 3.65 -0.37
N ASP A 31 -8.53 3.23 -0.65
CA ASP A 31 -9.71 4.08 -0.61
C ASP A 31 -10.09 4.48 0.83
N HIS A 32 -10.27 5.77 1.04
CA HIS A 32 -10.85 6.38 2.26
C HIS A 32 -12.17 7.08 1.95
N TYR A 33 -12.87 6.60 0.91
CA TYR A 33 -14.14 7.14 0.42
C TYR A 33 -14.02 8.55 -0.18
N GLU A 34 -12.83 8.93 -0.66
CA GLU A 34 -12.55 10.24 -1.24
C GLU A 34 -13.54 10.58 -2.37
N GLY A 35 -14.01 11.83 -2.37
CA GLY A 35 -14.98 12.31 -3.35
C GLY A 35 -16.41 11.81 -3.14
N THR A 36 -16.72 11.16 -2.02
CA THR A 36 -18.06 10.73 -1.63
C THR A 36 -18.55 11.49 -0.40
N PRO A 37 -19.85 11.41 -0.04
CA PRO A 37 -20.34 11.98 1.21
C PRO A 37 -19.74 11.36 2.48
N MET A 38 -18.98 10.27 2.36
CA MET A 38 -18.29 9.57 3.45
C MET A 38 -16.78 9.80 3.43
N ASP A 39 -16.31 10.82 2.72
CA ASP A 39 -14.88 11.14 2.60
C ASP A 39 -14.25 11.40 3.96
N MET A 40 -13.40 10.46 4.38
CA MET A 40 -12.75 10.49 5.69
C MET A 40 -11.62 11.51 5.79
N THR A 41 -11.26 12.16 4.70
CA THR A 41 -10.26 13.25 4.68
C THR A 41 -10.89 14.62 4.87
N GLN A 42 -12.23 14.72 4.81
CA GLN A 42 -12.97 16.00 4.82
C GLN A 42 -13.91 16.16 6.01
N ASP A 43 -14.11 15.13 6.79
CA ASP A 43 -14.99 15.20 7.96
C ASP A 43 -14.29 15.83 9.18
N ILE A 44 -15.06 16.07 10.25
CA ILE A 44 -14.53 16.67 11.47
C ILE A 44 -13.43 15.82 12.14
N GLY A 45 -13.46 14.50 11.95
CA GLY A 45 -12.47 13.57 12.48
C GLY A 45 -11.11 13.65 11.78
N ALA A 46 -11.06 14.22 10.58
CA ALA A 46 -9.83 14.38 9.79
C ALA A 46 -8.94 15.52 10.34
N GLY A 47 -9.50 16.44 11.11
CA GLY A 47 -8.76 17.59 11.65
C GLY A 47 -8.24 18.52 10.57
N GLY A 48 -7.30 19.39 10.95
CA GLY A 48 -6.78 20.44 10.07
C GLY A 48 -5.88 19.94 8.94
N HIS A 49 -5.45 18.69 8.97
CA HIS A 49 -4.53 18.12 7.98
C HIS A 49 -5.11 16.93 7.20
N GLY A 50 -6.44 16.80 7.18
CA GLY A 50 -7.13 15.80 6.36
C GLY A 50 -6.75 14.35 6.68
N LEU A 51 -6.45 14.02 7.94
CA LEU A 51 -6.03 12.68 8.34
C LEU A 51 -7.20 11.70 8.25
N PRO A 52 -7.17 10.67 7.38
CA PRO A 52 -8.32 9.78 7.19
C PRO A 52 -8.45 8.71 8.29
N TYR A 53 -7.52 8.64 9.21
CA TYR A 53 -7.44 7.60 10.23
C TYR A 53 -8.16 7.97 11.50
N ARG A 54 -8.74 6.95 12.16
CA ARG A 54 -9.41 7.10 13.45
C ARG A 54 -8.66 6.27 14.49
N TRP A 55 -8.20 6.95 15.54
CA TRP A 55 -7.49 6.32 16.63
C TRP A 55 -8.44 5.51 17.52
N ARG A 56 -7.93 4.50 18.16
CA ARG A 56 -8.71 3.69 19.11
C ARG A 56 -8.82 4.36 20.48
N PRO A 57 -9.93 4.16 21.19
CA PRO A 57 -11.11 3.33 20.80
C PRO A 57 -11.89 3.99 19.66
N MET A 58 -12.46 3.16 18.76
CA MET A 58 -13.26 3.66 17.63
C MET A 58 -14.73 3.86 18.00
N ASN A 59 -15.17 3.34 19.12
CA ASN A 59 -16.52 3.53 19.63
C ASN A 59 -16.54 4.70 20.63
N PHE A 60 -17.67 5.39 20.65
CA PHE A 60 -17.96 6.49 21.59
C PHE A 60 -19.46 6.49 21.93
N GLU A 61 -19.82 7.15 23.03
CA GLU A 61 -21.20 7.24 23.48
C GLU A 61 -21.73 8.67 23.39
N VAL A 62 -22.98 8.80 22.93
CA VAL A 62 -23.73 10.05 22.93
C VAL A 62 -25.13 9.73 23.41
N ASP A 63 -25.60 10.40 24.44
CA ASP A 63 -26.95 10.25 25.03
C ASP A 63 -27.33 8.79 25.35
N GLY A 64 -26.36 8.02 25.90
CA GLY A 64 -26.54 6.62 26.25
C GLY A 64 -26.61 5.65 25.06
N LYS A 65 -26.26 6.11 23.86
CA LYS A 65 -26.13 5.28 22.65
C LYS A 65 -24.70 5.16 22.22
N THR A 66 -24.29 3.94 21.94
CA THR A 66 -22.95 3.66 21.41
C THR A 66 -22.93 3.87 19.90
N TYR A 67 -21.96 4.62 19.44
CA TYR A 67 -21.64 4.86 18.02
C TYR A 67 -20.26 4.31 17.71
N LEU A 68 -20.01 3.99 16.45
CA LEU A 68 -18.74 3.54 15.93
C LEU A 68 -18.30 4.46 14.80
N ASN A 69 -17.04 4.89 14.83
CA ASN A 69 -16.44 5.56 13.69
C ASN A 69 -16.38 4.61 12.48
N GLU A 70 -16.55 5.17 11.29
CA GLU A 70 -16.37 4.46 10.03
C GLU A 70 -14.92 3.95 9.87
N ARG A 71 -14.79 2.90 9.09
CA ARG A 71 -13.49 2.34 8.71
C ARG A 71 -13.38 2.33 7.20
N ALA A 72 -12.32 2.96 6.69
CA ALA A 72 -11.97 2.88 5.29
C ALA A 72 -11.40 1.51 4.91
N THR A 73 -11.17 1.30 3.63
CA THR A 73 -10.44 0.11 3.13
C THR A 73 -8.97 0.17 3.57
N ALA A 74 -8.31 1.32 3.42
CA ALA A 74 -6.97 1.54 3.98
C ALA A 74 -7.07 1.99 5.45
N THR A 75 -6.25 1.39 6.31
CA THR A 75 -6.20 1.74 7.74
C THR A 75 -4.79 1.68 8.28
N GLN A 76 -4.52 2.51 9.31
CA GLN A 76 -3.22 2.59 9.97
C GLN A 76 -2.80 1.31 10.73
N GLN A 77 -3.73 0.37 10.97
CA GLN A 77 -3.41 -0.91 11.62
C GLN A 77 -2.91 -1.97 10.64
N THR A 78 -2.84 -1.65 9.36
CA THR A 78 -2.37 -2.58 8.34
C THR A 78 -0.88 -2.85 8.51
N GLY A 79 -0.48 -4.10 8.76
CA GLY A 79 0.93 -4.49 8.82
C GLY A 79 1.50 -4.84 7.45
N PHE A 80 0.66 -5.38 6.57
CA PHE A 80 0.97 -5.67 5.16
C PHE A 80 -0.32 -5.77 4.37
N TRP A 81 -0.21 -5.61 3.06
CA TRP A 81 -1.31 -5.79 2.12
C TRP A 81 -0.83 -6.45 0.84
N LEU A 82 -1.73 -7.06 0.11
CA LEU A 82 -1.36 -7.82 -1.07
C LEU A 82 -2.45 -7.85 -2.13
N CYS A 83 -2.02 -8.09 -3.38
CA CYS A 83 -2.90 -8.43 -4.48
C CYS A 83 -2.34 -9.68 -5.19
N GLY A 84 -3.07 -10.79 -5.12
CA GLY A 84 -2.74 -12.01 -5.86
C GLY A 84 -3.22 -11.91 -7.30
N GLN A 85 -2.32 -12.05 -8.26
CA GLN A 85 -2.61 -12.04 -9.69
C GLN A 85 -2.39 -13.41 -10.30
N ALA A 86 -3.47 -14.17 -10.51
CA ALA A 86 -3.46 -15.37 -11.34
C ALA A 86 -3.47 -14.96 -12.83
N ARG A 87 -2.64 -15.64 -13.63
CA ARG A 87 -2.43 -15.31 -15.04
C ARG A 87 -2.40 -16.56 -15.89
N GLU A 88 -3.26 -16.62 -16.90
CA GLU A 88 -3.31 -17.76 -17.81
C GLU A 88 -2.00 -17.90 -18.60
N GLY A 89 -1.44 -19.12 -18.61
CA GLY A 89 -0.20 -19.43 -19.33
C GLY A 89 1.08 -18.78 -18.79
N LYS A 90 1.01 -18.11 -17.64
CA LYS A 90 2.14 -17.42 -17.01
C LYS A 90 2.20 -17.68 -15.51
N THR A 91 3.38 -17.53 -14.95
CA THR A 91 3.56 -17.56 -13.49
C THR A 91 2.74 -16.46 -12.82
N GLY A 92 2.02 -16.79 -11.76
CA GLY A 92 1.30 -15.84 -10.92
C GLY A 92 2.25 -14.83 -10.27
N ILE A 93 1.70 -13.71 -9.83
CA ILE A 93 2.42 -12.69 -9.10
C ILE A 93 1.69 -12.42 -7.79
N LEU A 94 2.44 -12.38 -6.70
CA LEU A 94 2.07 -11.77 -5.45
C LEU A 94 2.58 -10.34 -5.46
N TRP A 95 1.71 -9.38 -5.62
CA TRP A 95 2.00 -7.98 -5.37
C TRP A 95 1.92 -7.77 -3.86
N PHE A 96 3.05 -7.46 -3.23
CA PHE A 96 3.19 -7.43 -1.79
C PHE A 96 3.71 -6.08 -1.31
N GLY A 97 3.03 -5.50 -0.32
CA GLY A 97 3.39 -4.21 0.29
C GLY A 97 3.39 -4.28 1.81
N MET A 98 4.23 -3.48 2.41
CA MET A 98 4.35 -3.32 3.84
C MET A 98 3.52 -2.13 4.30
N ASP A 99 2.98 -2.22 5.51
CA ASP A 99 2.27 -1.15 6.20
C ASP A 99 0.98 -0.72 5.50
N ASP A 100 0.50 0.49 5.72
CA ASP A 100 -0.75 1.03 5.20
C ASP A 100 -0.74 1.19 3.67
N ALA A 101 -1.77 0.71 3.02
CA ALA A 101 -1.91 0.74 1.57
C ALA A 101 -1.87 2.16 0.98
N ALA A 102 -2.37 3.16 1.71
CA ALA A 102 -2.44 4.54 1.20
C ALA A 102 -1.08 5.21 1.11
N THR A 103 -0.14 4.81 1.96
CA THR A 103 1.19 5.42 2.07
C THR A 103 2.32 4.45 1.76
N SER A 104 2.01 3.32 1.11
CA SER A 104 2.99 2.31 0.72
C SER A 104 2.83 1.86 -0.73
N CYS A 105 3.78 1.06 -1.21
CA CYS A 105 3.88 0.62 -2.59
C CYS A 105 4.00 -0.91 -2.65
N LEU A 106 3.35 -1.51 -3.64
CA LEU A 106 3.42 -2.94 -3.88
C LEU A 106 4.66 -3.32 -4.69
N THR A 107 5.29 -4.43 -4.29
CA THR A 107 6.41 -5.06 -5.00
C THR A 107 5.94 -6.35 -5.67
N PRO A 108 6.26 -6.59 -6.95
CA PRO A 108 5.90 -7.83 -7.64
C PRO A 108 6.84 -8.97 -7.26
N ILE A 109 6.30 -9.98 -6.58
CA ILE A 109 6.99 -11.22 -6.25
C ILE A 109 6.42 -12.34 -7.13
N TYR A 110 7.23 -12.92 -8.00
CA TYR A 110 6.79 -14.05 -8.82
C TYR A 110 6.58 -15.30 -7.96
N CYS A 111 5.46 -15.98 -8.16
CA CYS A 111 5.11 -17.17 -7.36
C CYS A 111 6.05 -18.38 -7.53
N ASN A 112 6.94 -18.34 -8.51
CA ASN A 112 7.97 -19.37 -8.73
C ASN A 112 9.38 -18.93 -8.28
N THR A 113 9.49 -17.82 -7.53
CA THR A 113 10.77 -17.40 -6.93
C THR A 113 11.28 -18.45 -5.94
N THR A 114 12.58 -18.56 -5.80
CA THR A 114 13.24 -19.52 -4.91
C THR A 114 13.91 -18.87 -3.70
N ALA A 115 13.83 -17.55 -3.61
CA ALA A 115 14.30 -16.77 -2.48
C ALA A 115 13.42 -15.54 -2.30
N VAL A 116 13.40 -14.96 -1.11
CA VAL A 116 12.68 -13.74 -0.76
C VAL A 116 13.67 -12.57 -0.61
N PRO A 117 13.22 -11.32 -0.84
CA PRO A 117 14.06 -10.15 -0.58
C PRO A 117 14.44 -10.07 0.90
N GLU A 118 15.71 -9.79 1.20
CA GLU A 118 16.23 -9.73 2.58
C GLU A 118 15.46 -8.73 3.45
N CYS A 119 15.11 -7.57 2.90
CA CYS A 119 14.35 -6.55 3.61
C CYS A 119 12.92 -6.98 4.00
N MET A 120 12.40 -8.08 3.43
CA MET A 120 11.09 -8.68 3.70
C MET A 120 11.19 -10.06 4.36
N ALA A 121 12.40 -10.53 4.66
CA ALA A 121 12.63 -11.86 5.18
C ALA A 121 12.22 -11.96 6.65
N GLU A 122 11.72 -13.15 7.03
CA GLU A 122 11.49 -13.51 8.44
C GLU A 122 12.80 -13.42 9.22
N GLY A 123 12.74 -12.88 10.44
CA GLY A 123 13.91 -12.69 11.29
C GLY A 123 14.63 -11.35 11.09
N ASN A 124 14.22 -10.56 10.11
CA ASN A 124 14.73 -9.19 9.92
C ASN A 124 13.86 -8.18 10.68
N GLY A 125 14.03 -8.16 12.00
CA GLY A 125 13.19 -7.38 12.91
C GLY A 125 11.86 -8.07 13.27
N SER A 126 11.16 -7.49 14.21
CA SER A 126 9.83 -7.91 14.64
C SER A 126 9.01 -6.70 15.09
N MET A 127 7.78 -6.91 15.54
CA MET A 127 6.96 -5.82 16.11
C MET A 127 7.55 -5.21 17.39
N LEU A 128 8.48 -5.92 18.04
CA LEU A 128 9.15 -5.49 19.27
C LEU A 128 10.67 -5.31 19.09
N ASP A 129 11.17 -5.48 17.87
CA ASP A 129 12.59 -5.41 17.56
C ASP A 129 12.82 -4.61 16.26
N TYR A 130 13.21 -3.36 16.44
CA TYR A 130 13.45 -2.43 15.33
C TYR A 130 14.75 -2.76 14.61
N THR A 131 14.70 -2.68 13.28
CA THR A 131 15.90 -2.71 12.43
C THR A 131 15.77 -1.80 11.22
N ASP A 132 16.83 -1.11 10.86
CA ASP A 132 16.90 -0.24 9.68
C ASP A 132 16.87 -1.01 8.35
N SER A 133 17.12 -2.31 8.37
CA SER A 133 17.14 -3.16 7.18
C SER A 133 15.75 -3.77 6.85
N SER A 134 14.78 -3.65 7.76
CA SER A 134 13.42 -4.16 7.54
C SER A 134 12.58 -3.20 6.71
N ALA A 135 11.96 -3.73 5.66
CA ALA A 135 10.99 -2.97 4.87
C ALA A 135 9.79 -2.55 5.73
N PHE A 136 9.30 -3.41 6.63
CA PHE A 136 8.22 -3.05 7.54
C PHE A 136 8.52 -1.77 8.31
N TRP A 137 9.66 -1.69 8.99
CA TRP A 137 10.01 -0.53 9.81
C TRP A 137 10.23 0.74 9.00
N LEU A 138 10.85 0.62 7.82
CA LEU A 138 11.06 1.77 6.95
C LEU A 138 9.73 2.33 6.41
N PHE A 139 8.84 1.47 5.95
CA PHE A 139 7.53 1.89 5.44
C PHE A 139 6.65 2.44 6.56
N ASN A 140 6.62 1.77 7.71
CA ASN A 140 5.89 2.22 8.90
C ASN A 140 6.36 3.61 9.37
N ARG A 141 7.66 3.89 9.35
CA ARG A 141 8.20 5.21 9.70
C ARG A 141 7.71 6.30 8.76
N VAL A 142 7.74 6.07 7.46
CA VAL A 142 7.21 7.00 6.45
C VAL A 142 5.72 7.26 6.68
N THR A 143 4.95 6.21 6.90
CA THR A 143 3.50 6.29 7.18
C THR A 143 3.21 7.10 8.45
N ASN A 144 3.88 6.77 9.57
CA ASN A 144 3.69 7.48 10.83
C ASN A 144 4.11 8.95 10.74
N PHE A 145 5.14 9.26 9.94
CA PHE A 145 5.54 10.64 9.70
C PHE A 145 4.47 11.39 8.88
N ALA A 146 3.91 10.74 7.86
CA ALA A 146 2.83 11.32 7.06
C ALA A 146 1.59 11.71 7.87
N TYR A 147 1.30 11.01 8.98
CA TYR A 147 0.17 11.36 9.85
C TYR A 147 0.25 12.76 10.45
N LEU A 148 1.42 13.35 10.53
CA LEU A 148 1.61 14.69 11.07
C LEU A 148 1.08 15.80 10.14
N ARG A 149 1.12 15.56 8.81
CA ARG A 149 0.63 16.48 7.78
C ARG A 149 0.16 15.70 6.55
N TYR A 150 -0.87 14.92 6.74
CA TYR A 150 -1.35 13.97 5.74
C TYR A 150 -1.73 14.63 4.42
N ASP A 151 -2.42 15.78 4.47
CA ASP A 151 -2.82 16.59 3.32
C ASP A 151 -1.69 16.87 2.32
N MET A 152 -0.49 17.08 2.82
CA MET A 152 0.68 17.42 1.97
C MET A 152 1.61 16.22 1.75
N MET A 153 1.93 15.48 2.82
CA MET A 153 2.88 14.37 2.74
C MET A 153 2.32 13.20 1.91
N SER A 154 1.01 12.92 2.00
CA SER A 154 0.38 11.88 1.18
C SER A 154 0.51 12.16 -0.31
N ALA A 155 0.43 13.43 -0.72
CA ALA A 155 0.61 13.84 -2.11
C ALA A 155 2.04 13.60 -2.62
N ASP A 156 3.06 13.86 -1.79
CA ASP A 156 4.45 13.57 -2.15
C ASP A 156 4.73 12.06 -2.19
N ILE A 157 4.22 11.31 -1.21
CA ILE A 157 4.31 9.85 -1.20
C ILE A 157 3.62 9.25 -2.44
N ARG A 158 2.44 9.76 -2.80
CA ARG A 158 1.67 9.28 -3.95
C ARG A 158 2.42 9.40 -5.27
N LYS A 159 3.19 10.47 -5.47
CA LYS A 159 4.04 10.62 -6.66
C LYS A 159 5.05 9.48 -6.79
N VAL A 160 5.66 9.08 -5.66
CA VAL A 160 6.64 7.98 -5.63
C VAL A 160 5.95 6.64 -5.83
N VAL A 161 4.79 6.41 -5.20
CA VAL A 161 3.96 5.21 -5.39
C VAL A 161 3.58 5.04 -6.86
N ASP A 162 3.00 6.08 -7.47
CA ASP A 162 2.54 6.01 -8.86
C ASP A 162 3.69 5.76 -9.84
N TYR A 163 4.84 6.39 -9.62
CA TYR A 163 6.05 6.12 -10.42
C TYR A 163 6.44 4.64 -10.35
N TRP A 164 6.60 4.09 -9.14
CA TRP A 164 7.05 2.72 -8.96
C TRP A 164 6.05 1.68 -9.43
N GLU A 165 4.77 1.83 -9.11
CA GLU A 165 3.75 0.86 -9.52
C GLU A 165 3.57 0.82 -11.03
N ASN A 166 3.55 1.96 -11.70
CA ASN A 166 3.50 2.01 -13.15
C ASN A 166 4.76 1.37 -13.78
N ALA A 167 5.95 1.69 -13.27
CA ALA A 167 7.20 1.10 -13.75
C ALA A 167 7.21 -0.42 -13.53
N MET A 168 6.79 -0.91 -12.36
CA MET A 168 6.76 -2.34 -12.05
C MET A 168 5.75 -3.11 -12.90
N LEU A 169 4.58 -2.53 -13.18
CA LEU A 169 3.59 -3.13 -14.08
C LEU A 169 4.14 -3.33 -15.50
N GLU A 170 4.89 -2.36 -16.02
CA GLU A 170 5.55 -2.49 -17.34
C GLU A 170 6.74 -3.45 -17.28
N ASN A 171 7.56 -3.38 -16.23
CA ASN A 171 8.70 -4.27 -16.05
C ASN A 171 8.30 -5.74 -15.92
N VAL A 172 7.15 -6.04 -15.32
CA VAL A 172 6.58 -7.41 -15.28
C VAL A 172 6.32 -7.91 -16.70
N LYS A 173 5.76 -7.08 -17.58
CA LYS A 173 5.52 -7.47 -18.99
C LYS A 173 6.83 -7.79 -19.72
N ALA A 174 7.85 -6.96 -19.52
CA ALA A 174 9.18 -7.18 -20.11
C ALA A 174 9.86 -8.44 -19.54
N THR A 175 9.69 -8.69 -18.24
CA THR A 175 10.25 -9.89 -17.58
C THR A 175 9.53 -11.16 -18.05
N ASP A 176 8.22 -11.12 -18.20
CA ASP A 176 7.45 -12.22 -18.79
C ASP A 176 7.94 -12.55 -20.22
N ALA A 177 8.21 -11.54 -21.03
CA ALA A 177 8.74 -11.72 -22.39
C ALA A 177 10.13 -12.39 -22.37
N LYS A 178 11.00 -12.01 -21.43
CA LYS A 178 12.30 -12.65 -21.23
C LYS A 178 12.20 -14.10 -20.80
N MET A 179 11.18 -14.48 -20.06
CA MET A 179 10.95 -15.85 -19.57
C MET A 179 10.26 -16.75 -20.60
N ALA A 180 9.63 -16.18 -21.62
CA ALA A 180 8.87 -16.93 -22.60
C ALA A 180 9.75 -17.97 -23.34
N GLY A 181 9.27 -19.22 -23.40
CA GLY A 181 9.97 -20.32 -24.07
C GLY A 181 11.20 -20.88 -23.35
N LEU A 182 11.58 -20.32 -22.21
CA LEU A 182 12.72 -20.82 -21.43
C LEU A 182 12.32 -22.02 -20.56
N SER A 183 13.33 -22.82 -20.18
CA SER A 183 13.15 -23.92 -19.24
C SER A 183 12.67 -23.40 -17.87
N THR A 184 11.94 -24.24 -17.12
CA THR A 184 11.46 -23.92 -15.77
C THR A 184 12.59 -23.43 -14.83
N LYS A 185 13.79 -24.01 -14.94
CA LYS A 185 14.94 -23.61 -14.15
C LYS A 185 15.38 -22.19 -14.49
N ALA A 186 15.45 -21.86 -15.78
CA ALA A 186 15.82 -20.50 -16.23
C ALA A 186 14.76 -19.46 -15.84
N GLN A 187 13.47 -19.79 -15.99
CA GLN A 187 12.38 -18.94 -15.57
C GLN A 187 12.43 -18.63 -14.06
N LYS A 188 12.65 -19.65 -13.21
CA LYS A 188 12.79 -19.45 -11.75
C LYS A 188 13.95 -18.53 -11.41
N LYS A 189 15.08 -18.67 -12.09
CA LYS A 189 16.23 -17.80 -11.88
C LYS A 189 15.88 -16.33 -12.19
N ILE A 190 15.34 -16.06 -13.38
CA ILE A 190 14.96 -14.69 -13.79
C ILE A 190 13.90 -14.12 -12.86
N ALA A 191 12.88 -14.90 -12.49
CA ALA A 191 11.81 -14.48 -11.59
C ALA A 191 12.34 -14.13 -10.20
N THR A 192 13.29 -14.91 -9.67
CA THR A 192 13.91 -14.67 -8.37
C THR A 192 14.76 -13.40 -8.39
N GLU A 193 15.66 -13.26 -9.38
CA GLU A 193 16.51 -12.09 -9.54
C GLU A 193 15.65 -10.81 -9.67
N TYR A 194 14.64 -10.83 -10.54
CA TYR A 194 13.74 -9.70 -10.73
C TYR A 194 13.00 -9.30 -9.45
N SER A 195 12.44 -10.29 -8.72
CA SER A 195 11.67 -10.03 -7.50
C SER A 195 12.54 -9.40 -6.41
N ILE A 196 13.77 -9.91 -6.24
CA ILE A 196 14.73 -9.39 -5.27
C ILE A 196 15.22 -7.99 -5.66
N ASP A 197 15.61 -7.80 -6.92
CA ASP A 197 16.13 -6.52 -7.41
C ASP A 197 15.09 -5.41 -7.26
N LYS A 198 13.83 -5.68 -7.65
CA LYS A 198 12.76 -4.66 -7.54
C LYS A 198 12.41 -4.33 -6.09
N ALA A 199 12.44 -5.29 -5.20
CA ALA A 199 12.26 -5.04 -3.77
C ALA A 199 13.39 -4.17 -3.20
N ASN A 200 14.63 -4.47 -3.55
CA ASN A 200 15.80 -3.71 -3.10
C ASN A 200 15.82 -2.28 -3.67
N GLU A 201 15.49 -2.10 -4.95
CA GLU A 201 15.37 -0.78 -5.58
C GLU A 201 14.27 0.06 -4.91
N LEU A 202 13.12 -0.54 -4.63
CA LEU A 202 12.02 0.12 -3.93
C LEU A 202 12.43 0.49 -2.50
N PHE A 203 13.06 -0.43 -1.76
CA PHE A 203 13.56 -0.18 -0.41
C PHE A 203 14.52 1.02 -0.38
N ALA A 204 15.48 1.06 -1.31
CA ALA A 204 16.41 2.18 -1.43
C ALA A 204 15.69 3.49 -1.80
N SER A 205 14.66 3.44 -2.64
CA SER A 205 13.83 4.59 -2.97
C SER A 205 13.04 5.09 -1.76
N TRP A 206 12.47 4.18 -0.98
CA TRP A 206 11.73 4.51 0.24
C TRP A 206 12.63 5.13 1.31
N SER A 207 13.87 4.66 1.44
CA SER A 207 14.86 5.28 2.31
C SER A 207 15.21 6.73 1.91
N ARG A 208 15.20 7.03 0.61
CA ARG A 208 15.36 8.42 0.13
C ARG A 208 14.11 9.26 0.41
N LEU A 209 12.92 8.67 0.20
CA LEU A 209 11.64 9.34 0.48
C LEU A 209 11.52 9.71 1.96
N ASP A 210 11.87 8.80 2.87
CA ASP A 210 11.88 9.04 4.32
C ASP A 210 12.72 10.28 4.67
N LYS A 211 13.94 10.35 4.16
CA LYS A 211 14.86 11.49 4.37
C LYS A 211 14.33 12.77 3.73
N TYR A 212 13.73 12.67 2.53
CA TYR A 212 13.13 13.81 1.84
C TYR A 212 11.96 14.40 2.64
N LEU A 213 11.06 13.54 3.15
CA LEU A 213 9.91 14.00 3.94
C LEU A 213 10.37 14.62 5.25
N LEU A 214 11.34 14.03 5.94
CA LEU A 214 11.92 14.59 7.15
C LEU A 214 12.51 15.98 6.89
N LEU A 215 13.29 16.14 5.82
CA LEU A 215 13.92 17.40 5.46
C LEU A 215 12.89 18.47 5.08
N LYS A 216 11.89 18.10 4.25
CA LYS A 216 10.88 19.04 3.72
C LYS A 216 9.91 19.53 4.79
N TYR A 217 9.56 18.69 5.75
CA TYR A 217 8.50 18.95 6.74
C TYR A 217 9.01 19.07 8.18
N VAL A 218 10.32 19.23 8.39
CA VAL A 218 10.90 19.32 9.72
C VAL A 218 10.33 20.49 10.51
N ASP A 219 10.01 20.25 11.79
CA ASP A 219 9.48 21.23 12.74
C ASP A 219 8.17 21.92 12.29
N GLY A 220 7.38 21.25 11.44
CA GLY A 220 6.14 21.79 10.89
C GLY A 220 6.34 22.89 9.84
N ASN A 221 7.57 23.22 9.49
CA ASN A 221 7.90 24.16 8.43
C ASN A 221 7.96 23.45 7.08
N LEU A 222 7.29 24.02 6.07
CA LEU A 222 7.41 23.57 4.70
C LEU A 222 8.62 24.24 4.05
N LYS A 223 9.64 23.45 3.75
CA LYS A 223 10.78 23.96 2.97
C LYS A 223 10.47 23.85 1.47
N SER A 224 10.57 24.97 0.76
CA SER A 224 10.59 24.96 -0.70
C SER A 224 11.96 24.52 -1.21
N GLU A 225 11.98 23.86 -2.36
CA GLU A 225 13.20 23.63 -3.12
C GLU A 225 13.83 24.93 -3.56
#